data_b8e56a4b9873de256d6ebfb60d1d80c2
#
_entry.id   b8e56a4b9873de256d6ebfb60d1d80c2
#
_cell.length_a   1.000
_cell.length_b   1.000
_cell.length_c   1.000
_cell.angle_alpha   90.00
_cell.angle_beta   90.00
_cell.angle_gamma   90.00
#
_symmetry.space_group_name_H-M   'P 1'
#
loop_
_entity.id
_entity.type
_entity.pdbx_description
1 polymer ?
#
loop_
_entity_poly.entity_id
_entity_poly.type
_entity_poly.pdbx_seq_one_letter_code
_entity_poly.pdbx_strand_id
1 'polypeptide(L)'
;MSELTATHLQAKGVKTIFVSNRTFTKAEALAERFNGKAVKLDNFVDYAKGADILITSTGAPHYIITEREAKKITALRKGEPIVMIDIAVPRDIDPGVADMEGIYLFNIDSLESVVEENKAQRGEEARRAEPIIHDAIEELLDKLSYLTVRPMMALLTEKAERIRRRELHRALAKLPDISDKERRIMDSMSRMIIRKMLREPMIHFNEIAGTEEEGLYWDLFKDMFNLEKEG
;
A
#
# COMPACT_ATOMS: atom_id res chain seq x y z
N MET A 1 7.91 23.85 -17.35
CA MET A 1 8.85 23.07 -16.51
C MET A 1 9.04 23.68 -15.12
N SER A 2 9.47 24.92 -14.96
CA SER A 2 9.72 25.57 -13.66
C SER A 2 8.55 25.50 -12.67
N GLU A 3 7.31 25.68 -13.14
CA GLU A 3 6.09 25.59 -12.32
C GLU A 3 5.86 24.17 -11.77
N LEU A 4 6.02 23.15 -12.63
CA LEU A 4 5.88 21.75 -12.22
C LEU A 4 6.94 21.36 -11.18
N THR A 5 8.18 21.81 -11.37
CA THR A 5 9.28 21.59 -10.44
C THR A 5 8.98 22.25 -9.08
N ALA A 6 8.52 23.49 -9.07
CA ALA A 6 8.14 24.19 -7.84
C ALA A 6 7.00 23.48 -7.09
N THR A 7 6.00 22.95 -7.80
CA THR A 7 4.90 22.15 -7.22
C THR A 7 5.44 20.91 -6.50
N HIS A 8 6.34 20.16 -7.14
CA HIS A 8 6.92 18.96 -6.54
C HIS A 8 7.83 19.26 -5.35
N LEU A 9 8.61 20.33 -5.41
CA LEU A 9 9.46 20.76 -4.30
C LEU A 9 8.62 21.18 -3.09
N GLN A 10 7.55 21.93 -3.30
CA GLN A 10 6.64 22.32 -2.23
C GLN A 10 5.96 21.08 -1.58
N ALA A 11 5.51 20.13 -2.38
CA ALA A 11 4.95 18.87 -1.88
C ALA A 11 5.94 18.03 -1.06
N LYS A 12 7.26 18.22 -1.28
CA LYS A 12 8.36 17.59 -0.53
C LYS A 12 8.82 18.41 0.68
N GLY A 13 8.14 19.51 1.00
CA GLY A 13 8.38 20.28 2.22
C GLY A 13 9.46 21.35 2.11
N VAL A 14 9.79 21.82 0.91
CA VAL A 14 10.67 22.98 0.72
C VAL A 14 10.03 24.20 1.36
N LYS A 15 10.78 24.89 2.22
CA LYS A 15 10.26 26.00 3.06
C LYS A 15 10.26 27.35 2.36
N THR A 16 11.26 27.60 1.51
CA THR A 16 11.44 28.90 0.87
C THR A 16 11.76 28.72 -0.60
N ILE A 17 11.04 29.40 -1.45
CA ILE A 17 11.23 29.38 -2.89
C ILE A 17 11.53 30.81 -3.37
N PHE A 18 12.67 30.99 -4.02
CA PHE A 18 12.99 32.18 -4.76
C PHE A 18 12.78 31.94 -6.24
N VAL A 19 12.11 32.85 -6.90
CA VAL A 19 11.83 32.77 -8.35
C VAL A 19 12.50 33.93 -9.07
N SER A 20 13.29 33.62 -10.07
CA SER A 20 13.91 34.63 -10.94
C SER A 20 13.52 34.41 -12.39
N ASN A 21 13.24 35.45 -13.11
CA ASN A 21 12.94 35.41 -14.54
C ASN A 21 13.41 36.70 -15.20
N ARG A 22 13.78 36.63 -16.49
CA ARG A 22 14.11 37.81 -17.29
C ARG A 22 12.98 38.85 -17.28
N THR A 23 11.74 38.40 -17.30
CA THR A 23 10.55 39.25 -17.13
C THR A 23 10.12 39.18 -15.68
N PHE A 24 10.36 40.25 -14.90
CA PHE A 24 10.14 40.26 -13.46
C PHE A 24 8.66 39.97 -13.08
N THR A 25 7.68 40.47 -13.85
CA THR A 25 6.26 40.18 -13.60
C THR A 25 5.91 38.71 -13.69
N LYS A 26 6.62 37.93 -14.54
CA LYS A 26 6.48 36.46 -14.58
C LYS A 26 7.04 35.79 -13.33
N ALA A 27 8.14 36.34 -12.81
CA ALA A 27 8.69 35.85 -11.53
C ALA A 27 7.75 36.13 -10.37
N GLU A 28 7.11 37.32 -10.33
CA GLU A 28 6.14 37.68 -9.31
C GLU A 28 4.92 36.75 -9.34
N ALA A 29 4.31 36.56 -10.50
CA ALA A 29 3.15 35.68 -10.64
C ALA A 29 3.43 34.22 -10.22
N LEU A 30 4.62 33.71 -10.54
CA LEU A 30 5.02 32.37 -10.13
C LEU A 30 5.36 32.30 -8.63
N ALA A 31 6.04 33.29 -8.09
CA ALA A 31 6.39 33.37 -6.68
C ALA A 31 5.14 33.43 -5.79
N GLU A 32 4.14 34.23 -6.17
CA GLU A 32 2.87 34.35 -5.43
C GLU A 32 2.15 33.02 -5.31
N ARG A 33 2.11 32.22 -6.37
CA ARG A 33 1.47 30.89 -6.37
C ARG A 33 2.10 29.88 -5.40
N PHE A 34 3.39 30.03 -5.12
CA PHE A 34 4.14 29.15 -4.23
C PHE A 34 4.49 29.77 -2.89
N ASN A 35 3.87 30.91 -2.56
CA ASN A 35 4.20 31.70 -1.37
C ASN A 35 5.71 31.96 -1.24
N GLY A 36 6.35 32.15 -2.39
CA GLY A 36 7.77 32.39 -2.53
C GLY A 36 8.09 33.87 -2.69
N LYS A 37 9.33 34.18 -3.07
CA LYS A 37 9.79 35.53 -3.30
C LYS A 37 10.33 35.73 -4.72
N ALA A 38 9.81 36.71 -5.45
CA ALA A 38 10.35 37.09 -6.74
C ALA A 38 11.68 37.84 -6.57
N VAL A 39 12.62 37.52 -7.42
CA VAL A 39 13.98 38.11 -7.44
C VAL A 39 14.30 38.56 -8.86
N LYS A 40 14.89 39.78 -9.00
CA LYS A 40 15.37 40.22 -10.31
C LYS A 40 16.54 39.34 -10.75
N LEU A 41 16.60 39.08 -12.06
CA LEU A 41 17.63 38.21 -12.61
C LEU A 41 19.06 38.71 -12.34
N ASP A 42 19.26 40.02 -12.37
CA ASP A 42 20.59 40.63 -12.06
C ASP A 42 21.07 40.41 -10.62
N ASN A 43 20.15 40.09 -9.71
CA ASN A 43 20.42 39.91 -8.28
C ASN A 43 20.37 38.44 -7.84
N PHE A 44 20.19 37.47 -8.76
CA PHE A 44 19.99 36.06 -8.37
C PHE A 44 21.16 35.48 -7.57
N VAL A 45 22.39 35.89 -7.86
CA VAL A 45 23.62 35.46 -7.16
C VAL A 45 23.54 35.75 -5.66
N ASP A 46 23.02 36.91 -5.28
CA ASP A 46 22.88 37.29 -3.87
C ASP A 46 21.86 36.43 -3.10
N TYR A 47 20.88 35.90 -3.79
CA TYR A 47 19.90 35.01 -3.21
C TYR A 47 20.34 33.54 -3.27
N ALA A 48 21.07 33.13 -4.33
CA ALA A 48 21.64 31.81 -4.48
C ALA A 48 22.61 31.42 -3.34
N LYS A 49 23.26 32.41 -2.69
CA LYS A 49 24.13 32.15 -1.53
C LYS A 49 23.43 31.47 -0.35
N GLY A 50 22.11 31.65 -0.21
CA GLY A 50 21.30 31.05 0.86
C GLY A 50 20.38 29.93 0.38
N ALA A 51 20.50 29.51 -0.86
CA ALA A 51 19.70 28.44 -1.41
C ALA A 51 20.45 27.09 -1.35
N ASP A 52 19.80 26.03 -0.93
CA ASP A 52 20.37 24.68 -0.92
C ASP A 52 20.35 24.07 -2.31
N ILE A 53 19.34 24.43 -3.12
CA ILE A 53 19.14 23.93 -4.47
C ILE A 53 18.89 25.12 -5.40
N LEU A 54 19.58 25.15 -6.54
CA LEU A 54 19.38 26.11 -7.62
C LEU A 54 18.96 25.35 -8.87
N ILE A 55 17.81 25.72 -9.45
CA ILE A 55 17.27 25.04 -10.63
C ILE A 55 17.14 26.05 -11.78
N THR A 56 17.68 25.72 -12.94
CA THR A 56 17.56 26.51 -14.16
C THR A 56 16.69 25.81 -15.20
N SER A 57 15.88 26.58 -15.88
CA SER A 57 14.88 26.07 -16.84
C SER A 57 14.49 27.16 -17.83
N THR A 58 15.47 27.83 -18.44
CA THR A 58 15.18 28.91 -19.39
C THR A 58 15.36 28.46 -20.84
N GLY A 59 15.00 29.30 -21.77
CA GLY A 59 15.26 29.11 -23.21
C GLY A 59 16.38 30.05 -23.70
N ALA A 60 17.30 30.43 -22.84
CA ALA A 60 18.41 31.33 -23.23
C ALA A 60 19.35 30.60 -24.21
N PRO A 61 19.86 31.27 -25.23
CA PRO A 61 20.80 30.64 -26.16
C PRO A 61 22.25 30.61 -25.65
N HIS A 62 22.48 31.08 -24.41
CA HIS A 62 23.80 31.17 -23.76
C HIS A 62 23.68 30.80 -22.30
N TYR A 63 24.81 30.45 -21.68
CA TYR A 63 24.84 30.13 -20.27
C TYR A 63 24.45 31.34 -19.41
N ILE A 64 23.54 31.14 -18.49
CA ILE A 64 23.12 32.10 -17.47
C ILE A 64 24.07 32.05 -16.27
N ILE A 65 24.51 30.85 -15.91
CA ILE A 65 25.45 30.60 -14.84
C ILE A 65 26.76 30.14 -15.47
N THR A 66 27.68 31.04 -15.59
CA THR A 66 29.06 30.75 -16.00
C THR A 66 29.91 30.40 -14.80
N GLU A 67 31.14 29.89 -15.00
CA GLU A 67 32.10 29.71 -13.91
C GLU A 67 32.27 30.97 -13.06
N ARG A 68 32.18 32.15 -13.65
CA ARG A 68 32.33 33.43 -12.92
C ARG A 68 31.18 33.65 -11.91
N GLU A 69 29.94 33.42 -12.31
CA GLU A 69 28.77 33.49 -11.43
C GLU A 69 28.83 32.40 -10.36
N ALA A 70 29.21 31.18 -10.73
CA ALA A 70 29.37 30.07 -9.81
C ALA A 70 30.45 30.35 -8.74
N LYS A 71 31.61 30.90 -9.14
CA LYS A 71 32.64 31.33 -8.19
C LYS A 71 32.16 32.40 -7.19
N LYS A 72 31.32 33.34 -7.64
CA LYS A 72 30.72 34.31 -6.74
C LYS A 72 29.76 33.66 -5.74
N ILE A 73 28.92 32.72 -6.20
CA ILE A 73 27.96 31.98 -5.33
C ILE A 73 28.74 31.20 -4.27
N THR A 74 29.72 30.39 -4.64
CA THR A 74 30.52 29.58 -3.69
C THR A 74 31.31 30.45 -2.69
N ALA A 75 31.90 31.52 -3.14
CA ALA A 75 32.60 32.46 -2.27
C ALA A 75 31.67 33.07 -1.20
N LEU A 76 30.45 33.40 -1.55
CA LEU A 76 29.43 33.92 -0.64
C LEU A 76 28.88 32.88 0.33
N ARG A 77 28.95 31.57 -0.03
CA ARG A 77 28.46 30.43 0.78
C ARG A 77 29.45 29.94 1.82
N LYS A 78 30.69 30.45 1.82
CA LYS A 78 31.73 30.10 2.83
C LYS A 78 32.00 28.58 2.94
N GLY A 79 31.92 27.86 1.83
CA GLY A 79 32.17 26.41 1.77
C GLY A 79 30.94 25.53 1.96
N GLU A 80 29.75 26.08 2.18
CA GLU A 80 28.54 25.30 2.18
C GLU A 80 28.21 24.80 0.76
N PRO A 81 27.91 23.49 0.57
CA PRO A 81 27.61 22.94 -0.76
C PRO A 81 26.27 23.43 -1.31
N ILE A 82 26.20 23.46 -2.63
CA ILE A 82 24.94 23.75 -3.37
C ILE A 82 24.71 22.71 -4.44
N VAL A 83 23.44 22.26 -4.56
CA VAL A 83 23.00 21.43 -5.68
C VAL A 83 22.49 22.35 -6.78
N MET A 84 23.05 22.21 -7.98
CA MET A 84 22.60 22.93 -9.18
C MET A 84 21.98 21.93 -10.16
N ILE A 85 20.76 22.22 -10.61
CA ILE A 85 20.02 21.34 -11.53
C ILE A 85 19.68 22.14 -12.78
N ASP A 86 20.24 21.73 -13.90
CA ASP A 86 19.99 22.33 -15.22
C ASP A 86 19.00 21.46 -16.02
N ILE A 87 17.77 21.94 -16.13
CA ILE A 87 16.72 21.28 -16.95
C ILE A 87 16.40 22.10 -18.21
N ALA A 88 17.29 23.00 -18.59
CA ALA A 88 17.14 23.84 -19.77
C ALA A 88 17.67 23.18 -21.05
N VAL A 89 17.04 23.47 -22.17
CA VAL A 89 17.51 23.12 -23.51
C VAL A 89 17.43 24.39 -24.38
N PRO A 90 18.55 24.98 -24.83
CA PRO A 90 19.95 24.62 -24.50
C PRO A 90 20.28 24.80 -23.00
N ARG A 91 21.46 24.33 -22.56
CA ARG A 91 21.90 24.42 -21.17
C ARG A 91 22.02 25.86 -20.69
N ASP A 92 21.59 26.11 -19.45
CA ASP A 92 21.70 27.38 -18.74
C ASP A 92 23.00 27.47 -17.92
N ILE A 93 23.61 26.35 -17.54
CA ILE A 93 24.78 26.26 -16.69
C ILE A 93 25.97 25.75 -17.51
N ASP A 94 27.09 26.46 -17.41
CA ASP A 94 28.35 26.05 -18.04
C ASP A 94 28.84 24.71 -17.45
N PRO A 95 29.14 23.70 -18.29
CA PRO A 95 29.65 22.41 -17.82
C PRO A 95 30.89 22.51 -16.90
N GLY A 96 31.77 23.50 -17.09
CA GLY A 96 32.96 23.73 -16.23
C GLY A 96 32.62 23.99 -14.79
N VAL A 97 31.37 24.35 -14.48
CA VAL A 97 30.89 24.54 -13.10
C VAL A 97 30.85 23.19 -12.32
N ALA A 98 30.75 22.06 -13.00
CA ALA A 98 30.74 20.74 -12.36
C ALA A 98 32.10 20.42 -11.66
N ASP A 99 33.18 20.96 -12.13
CA ASP A 99 34.53 20.72 -11.57
C ASP A 99 34.83 21.60 -10.36
N MET A 100 33.89 22.46 -9.94
CA MET A 100 34.09 23.39 -8.85
C MET A 100 33.76 22.76 -7.50
N GLU A 101 34.62 22.95 -6.51
CA GLU A 101 34.42 22.47 -5.14
C GLU A 101 33.15 23.05 -4.52
N GLY A 102 32.34 22.21 -3.88
CA GLY A 102 31.09 22.59 -3.22
C GLY A 102 29.90 22.74 -4.15
N ILE A 103 30.04 22.41 -5.44
CA ILE A 103 28.93 22.37 -6.39
C ILE A 103 28.63 20.93 -6.84
N TYR A 104 27.37 20.53 -6.75
CA TYR A 104 26.87 19.29 -7.31
C TYR A 104 25.97 19.64 -8.51
N LEU A 105 26.49 19.53 -9.72
CA LEU A 105 25.77 19.87 -10.93
C LEU A 105 25.10 18.62 -11.52
N PHE A 106 23.79 18.71 -11.71
CA PHE A 106 22.98 17.72 -12.43
C PHE A 106 22.34 18.37 -13.65
N ASN A 107 22.33 17.66 -14.74
CA ASN A 107 21.61 18.04 -15.96
C ASN A 107 20.48 17.03 -16.25
N ILE A 108 19.71 17.26 -17.30
CA ILE A 108 18.57 16.41 -17.64
C ILE A 108 19.01 14.95 -17.90
N ASP A 109 20.17 14.74 -18.51
CA ASP A 109 20.70 13.41 -18.82
C ASP A 109 21.08 12.65 -17.54
N SER A 110 21.72 13.34 -16.57
CA SER A 110 22.05 12.76 -15.27
C SER A 110 20.82 12.49 -14.41
N LEU A 111 19.75 13.25 -14.58
CA LEU A 111 18.47 12.97 -13.91
C LEU A 111 17.77 11.74 -14.47
N GLU A 112 17.91 11.47 -15.77
CA GLU A 112 17.37 10.24 -16.38
C GLU A 112 18.00 8.98 -15.79
N SER A 113 19.32 8.96 -15.59
CA SER A 113 20.01 7.82 -14.96
C SER A 113 19.53 7.58 -13.52
N VAL A 114 19.34 8.64 -12.73
CA VAL A 114 18.78 8.53 -11.36
C VAL A 114 17.35 7.98 -11.36
N VAL A 115 16.55 8.37 -12.35
CA VAL A 115 15.18 7.84 -12.49
C VAL A 115 15.20 6.35 -12.85
N GLU A 116 16.12 5.90 -13.72
CA GLU A 116 16.25 4.50 -14.09
C GLU A 116 16.74 3.64 -12.92
N GLU A 117 17.73 4.10 -12.14
CA GLU A 117 18.18 3.43 -10.92
C GLU A 117 17.04 3.29 -9.89
N ASN A 118 16.29 4.36 -9.67
CA ASN A 118 15.14 4.34 -8.76
C ASN A 118 14.03 3.39 -9.25
N LYS A 119 13.79 3.31 -10.58
CA LYS A 119 12.84 2.33 -11.15
C LYS A 119 13.32 0.90 -10.95
N ALA A 120 14.61 0.64 -11.13
CA ALA A 120 15.19 -0.68 -10.92
C ALA A 120 15.06 -1.11 -9.44
N GLN A 121 15.37 -0.22 -8.48
CA GLN A 121 15.20 -0.49 -7.04
C GLN A 121 13.74 -0.78 -6.69
N ARG A 122 12.80 0.03 -7.18
CA ARG A 122 11.36 -0.22 -6.98
C ARG A 122 10.89 -1.54 -7.57
N GLY A 123 11.44 -1.94 -8.72
CA GLY A 123 11.17 -3.23 -9.33
C GLY A 123 11.68 -4.41 -8.48
N GLU A 124 12.82 -4.26 -7.78
CA GLU A 124 13.29 -5.26 -6.82
C GLU A 124 12.42 -5.32 -5.56
N GLU A 125 12.04 -4.18 -5.02
CA GLU A 125 11.13 -4.13 -3.85
C GLU A 125 9.75 -4.73 -4.18
N ALA A 126 9.21 -4.46 -5.37
CA ALA A 126 7.98 -5.08 -5.84
C ALA A 126 8.10 -6.61 -5.92
N ARG A 127 9.21 -7.12 -6.49
CA ARG A 127 9.49 -8.57 -6.54
C ARG A 127 9.61 -9.21 -5.16
N ARG A 128 10.12 -8.48 -4.17
CA ARG A 128 10.17 -8.95 -2.76
C ARG A 128 8.80 -8.94 -2.09
N ALA A 129 7.91 -8.05 -2.52
CA ALA A 129 6.55 -7.96 -2.00
C ALA A 129 5.61 -9.05 -2.58
N GLU A 130 5.85 -9.51 -3.81
CA GLU A 130 5.02 -10.54 -4.47
C GLU A 130 4.83 -11.81 -3.64
N PRO A 131 5.88 -12.46 -3.09
CA PRO A 131 5.68 -13.65 -2.27
C PRO A 131 4.89 -13.36 -0.99
N ILE A 132 5.09 -12.20 -0.36
CA ILE A 132 4.33 -11.80 0.84
C ILE A 132 2.84 -11.69 0.52
N ILE A 133 2.52 -11.12 -0.64
CA ILE A 133 1.12 -11.01 -1.12
C ILE A 133 0.55 -12.39 -1.43
N HIS A 134 1.35 -13.27 -2.04
CA HIS A 134 0.94 -14.64 -2.35
C HIS A 134 0.61 -15.43 -1.09
N ASP A 135 1.50 -15.42 -0.11
CA ASP A 135 1.29 -16.07 1.18
C ASP A 135 0.05 -15.52 1.91
N ALA A 136 -0.16 -14.21 1.86
CA ALA A 136 -1.33 -13.57 2.46
C ALA A 136 -2.65 -13.95 1.75
N ILE A 137 -2.61 -14.14 0.43
CA ILE A 137 -3.76 -14.63 -0.36
C ILE A 137 -4.06 -16.08 0.00
N GLU A 138 -3.07 -16.94 0.08
CA GLU A 138 -3.25 -18.34 0.49
C GLU A 138 -3.87 -18.43 1.88
N GLU A 139 -3.33 -17.70 2.86
CA GLU A 139 -3.90 -17.64 4.22
C GLU A 139 -5.34 -17.11 4.22
N LEU A 140 -5.66 -16.14 3.37
CA LEU A 140 -7.02 -15.61 3.23
C LEU A 140 -7.97 -16.66 2.63
N LEU A 141 -7.55 -17.36 1.58
CA LEU A 141 -8.33 -18.40 0.93
C LEU A 141 -8.63 -19.54 1.90
N ASP A 142 -7.66 -19.98 2.69
CA ASP A 142 -7.84 -20.99 3.74
C ASP A 142 -8.88 -20.54 4.79
N LYS A 143 -8.82 -19.28 5.20
CA LYS A 143 -9.83 -18.73 6.13
C LYS A 143 -11.22 -18.60 5.51
N LEU A 144 -11.30 -18.25 4.24
CA LEU A 144 -12.58 -18.16 3.52
C LEU A 144 -13.22 -19.54 3.30
N SER A 145 -12.43 -20.54 2.95
CA SER A 145 -12.93 -21.92 2.76
C SER A 145 -13.54 -22.48 4.05
N TYR A 146 -12.95 -22.18 5.21
CA TYR A 146 -13.54 -22.53 6.50
C TYR A 146 -14.91 -21.86 6.74
N LEU A 147 -15.12 -20.64 6.24
CA LEU A 147 -16.39 -19.92 6.40
C LEU A 147 -17.51 -20.46 5.51
N THR A 148 -17.20 -21.04 4.36
CA THR A 148 -18.21 -21.62 3.45
C THR A 148 -18.82 -22.90 4.02
N VAL A 149 -18.03 -23.72 4.73
CA VAL A 149 -18.48 -24.99 5.31
C VAL A 149 -19.26 -24.82 6.64
N ARG A 150 -18.99 -23.76 7.40
CA ARG A 150 -19.66 -23.48 8.69
C ARG A 150 -21.19 -23.50 8.65
N PRO A 151 -21.86 -22.88 7.68
CA PRO A 151 -23.33 -22.88 7.61
C PRO A 151 -23.93 -24.29 7.50
N MET A 152 -23.31 -25.17 6.72
CA MET A 152 -23.78 -26.56 6.58
C MET A 152 -23.56 -27.37 7.85
N MET A 153 -22.41 -27.24 8.47
CA MET A 153 -22.13 -27.87 9.77
C MET A 153 -23.14 -27.44 10.83
N ALA A 154 -23.53 -26.17 10.80
CA ALA A 154 -24.54 -25.64 11.71
C ALA A 154 -25.92 -26.28 11.44
N LEU A 155 -26.36 -26.36 10.18
CA LEU A 155 -27.62 -27.01 9.78
C LEU A 155 -27.66 -28.47 10.16
N LEU A 156 -26.60 -29.23 9.90
CA LEU A 156 -26.49 -30.63 10.27
C LEU A 156 -26.57 -30.84 11.77
N THR A 157 -25.81 -30.03 12.53
CA THR A 157 -25.78 -30.06 14.01
C THR A 157 -27.15 -29.72 14.60
N GLU A 158 -27.81 -28.69 14.07
CA GLU A 158 -29.15 -28.27 14.48
C GLU A 158 -30.18 -29.35 14.23
N LYS A 159 -30.18 -29.99 13.05
CA LYS A 159 -31.07 -31.08 12.74
C LYS A 159 -30.86 -32.28 13.65
N ALA A 160 -29.61 -32.70 13.86
CA ALA A 160 -29.29 -33.80 14.76
C ALA A 160 -29.72 -33.50 16.19
N GLU A 161 -29.52 -32.29 16.69
CA GLU A 161 -29.94 -31.87 18.04
C GLU A 161 -31.48 -31.81 18.18
N ARG A 162 -32.18 -31.39 17.15
CA ARG A 162 -33.65 -31.40 17.09
C ARG A 162 -34.20 -32.84 17.20
N ILE A 163 -33.62 -33.78 16.44
CA ILE A 163 -33.97 -35.20 16.53
C ILE A 163 -33.68 -35.72 17.93
N ARG A 164 -32.47 -35.48 18.46
CA ARG A 164 -32.07 -35.89 19.81
C ARG A 164 -33.07 -35.44 20.86
N ARG A 165 -33.39 -34.14 20.87
CA ARG A 165 -34.31 -33.56 21.87
C ARG A 165 -35.70 -34.20 21.79
N ARG A 166 -36.19 -34.43 20.57
CA ARG A 166 -37.49 -35.06 20.38
C ARG A 166 -37.49 -36.48 20.90
N GLU A 167 -36.48 -37.30 20.58
CA GLU A 167 -36.42 -38.70 21.02
C GLU A 167 -36.12 -38.80 22.52
N LEU A 168 -35.29 -37.93 23.07
CA LEU A 168 -35.06 -37.86 24.53
C LEU A 168 -36.39 -37.54 25.27
N HIS A 169 -37.12 -36.54 24.77
CA HIS A 169 -38.43 -36.19 25.35
C HIS A 169 -39.40 -37.37 25.35
N ARG A 170 -39.47 -38.10 24.20
CA ARG A 170 -40.32 -39.30 24.06
C ARG A 170 -39.91 -40.42 25.03
N ALA A 171 -38.62 -40.64 25.22
CA ALA A 171 -38.09 -41.64 26.13
C ALA A 171 -38.42 -41.29 27.58
N LEU A 172 -38.19 -40.03 27.98
CA LEU A 172 -38.50 -39.54 29.33
C LEU A 172 -39.99 -39.60 29.66
N ALA A 173 -40.87 -39.39 28.70
CA ALA A 173 -42.33 -39.50 28.89
C ALA A 173 -42.78 -40.92 29.19
N LYS A 174 -41.98 -41.93 28.82
CA LYS A 174 -42.28 -43.36 29.12
C LYS A 174 -41.69 -43.81 30.47
N LEU A 175 -40.94 -42.95 31.16
CA LEU A 175 -40.26 -43.24 32.43
C LEU A 175 -40.69 -42.21 33.49
N PRO A 176 -41.90 -42.30 34.02
CA PRO A 176 -42.45 -41.27 34.94
C PRO A 176 -41.68 -41.15 36.26
N ASP A 177 -41.05 -42.22 36.72
CA ASP A 177 -40.33 -42.26 38.05
C ASP A 177 -38.84 -42.03 37.89
N ILE A 178 -38.36 -41.52 36.77
CA ILE A 178 -36.92 -41.25 36.53
C ILE A 178 -36.43 -40.11 37.41
N SER A 179 -35.33 -40.33 38.09
CA SER A 179 -34.67 -39.29 38.94
C SER A 179 -34.02 -38.25 38.07
N ASP A 180 -33.79 -37.04 38.60
CA ASP A 180 -33.06 -35.95 37.95
C ASP A 180 -31.63 -36.35 37.57
N LYS A 181 -30.98 -37.21 38.35
CA LYS A 181 -29.65 -37.75 38.02
C LYS A 181 -29.67 -38.60 36.78
N GLU A 182 -30.60 -39.52 36.66
CA GLU A 182 -30.76 -40.42 35.51
C GLU A 182 -31.12 -39.61 34.26
N ARG A 183 -32.00 -38.61 34.38
CA ARG A 183 -32.36 -37.69 33.29
C ARG A 183 -31.11 -36.98 32.74
N ARG A 184 -30.23 -36.47 33.61
CA ARG A 184 -28.96 -35.83 33.18
C ARG A 184 -28.02 -36.81 32.52
N ILE A 185 -27.95 -38.05 33.00
CA ILE A 185 -27.14 -39.11 32.39
C ILE A 185 -27.63 -39.39 30.96
N MET A 186 -28.96 -39.56 30.73
CA MET A 186 -29.56 -39.79 29.43
C MET A 186 -29.31 -38.59 28.48
N ASP A 187 -29.48 -37.37 28.96
CA ASP A 187 -29.20 -36.16 28.17
C ASP A 187 -27.73 -36.09 27.78
N SER A 188 -26.82 -36.33 28.71
CA SER A 188 -25.36 -36.32 28.44
C SER A 188 -24.97 -37.44 27.44
N MET A 189 -25.47 -38.66 27.65
CA MET A 189 -25.22 -39.79 26.76
C MET A 189 -25.69 -39.50 25.34
N SER A 190 -26.92 -39.02 25.18
CA SER A 190 -27.48 -38.73 23.87
C SER A 190 -26.72 -37.61 23.12
N ARG A 191 -26.28 -36.56 23.84
CA ARG A 191 -25.38 -35.51 23.27
C ARG A 191 -24.05 -36.09 22.83
N MET A 192 -23.47 -36.99 23.62
CA MET A 192 -22.18 -37.61 23.27
C MET A 192 -22.29 -38.48 22.04
N ILE A 193 -23.40 -39.23 21.86
CA ILE A 193 -23.67 -40.02 20.64
C ILE A 193 -23.70 -39.12 19.45
N ILE A 194 -24.51 -38.04 19.44
CA ILE A 194 -24.58 -37.10 18.32
C ILE A 194 -23.19 -36.51 18.00
N ARG A 195 -22.48 -36.05 19.02
CA ARG A 195 -21.14 -35.47 18.83
C ARG A 195 -20.16 -36.44 18.19
N LYS A 196 -20.17 -37.71 18.60
CA LYS A 196 -19.31 -38.76 18.04
C LYS A 196 -19.70 -39.12 16.62
N MET A 197 -21.01 -39.20 16.32
CA MET A 197 -21.48 -39.51 14.97
C MET A 197 -21.18 -38.41 13.95
N LEU A 198 -21.23 -37.13 14.36
CA LEU A 198 -20.97 -36.00 13.48
C LEU A 198 -19.50 -35.68 13.35
N ARG A 199 -18.62 -36.29 14.16
CA ARG A 199 -17.19 -35.94 14.17
C ARG A 199 -16.51 -36.17 12.82
N GLU A 200 -16.62 -37.37 12.30
CA GLU A 200 -15.97 -37.75 11.03
C GLU A 200 -16.53 -36.96 9.82
N PRO A 201 -17.85 -36.82 9.63
CA PRO A 201 -18.39 -35.91 8.62
C PRO A 201 -17.85 -34.46 8.73
N MET A 202 -17.77 -33.93 9.96
CA MET A 202 -17.27 -32.56 10.17
C MET A 202 -15.78 -32.41 9.84
N ILE A 203 -14.94 -33.43 10.12
CA ILE A 203 -13.53 -33.45 9.72
C ILE A 203 -13.42 -33.45 8.20
N HIS A 204 -14.14 -34.37 7.54
CA HIS A 204 -14.09 -34.50 6.09
C HIS A 204 -14.53 -33.23 5.37
N PHE A 205 -15.57 -32.56 5.85
CA PHE A 205 -15.98 -31.26 5.30
C PHE A 205 -14.92 -30.19 5.42
N ASN A 206 -14.17 -30.15 6.52
CA ASN A 206 -13.06 -29.21 6.65
C ASN A 206 -11.91 -29.53 5.69
N GLU A 207 -11.70 -30.81 5.35
CA GLU A 207 -10.65 -31.23 4.41
C GLU A 207 -10.96 -30.86 2.95
N ILE A 208 -12.24 -30.90 2.55
CA ILE A 208 -12.68 -30.56 1.20
C ILE A 208 -13.03 -29.07 1.02
N ALA A 209 -13.03 -28.31 2.11
CA ALA A 209 -13.32 -26.88 2.08
C ALA A 209 -12.33 -26.13 1.18
N GLY A 210 -12.83 -25.33 0.23
CA GLY A 210 -12.03 -24.59 -0.74
C GLY A 210 -11.52 -25.42 -1.92
N THR A 211 -11.84 -26.71 -2.01
CA THR A 211 -11.50 -27.54 -3.19
C THR A 211 -12.58 -27.44 -4.28
N GLU A 212 -12.23 -27.85 -5.50
CA GLU A 212 -13.19 -27.89 -6.61
C GLU A 212 -14.38 -28.85 -6.33
N GLU A 213 -14.18 -29.80 -5.45
CA GLU A 213 -15.17 -30.81 -5.07
C GLU A 213 -16.17 -30.30 -4.01
N GLU A 214 -15.90 -29.19 -3.34
CA GLU A 214 -16.73 -28.65 -2.26
C GLU A 214 -18.21 -28.56 -2.65
N GLY A 215 -18.49 -27.99 -3.83
CA GLY A 215 -19.86 -27.82 -4.33
C GLY A 215 -20.61 -29.12 -4.50
N LEU A 216 -19.96 -30.15 -5.05
CA LEU A 216 -20.55 -31.48 -5.27
C LEU A 216 -20.86 -32.15 -3.93
N TYR A 217 -19.94 -32.13 -2.99
CA TYR A 217 -20.16 -32.71 -1.65
C TYR A 217 -21.22 -31.93 -0.87
N TRP A 218 -21.29 -30.62 -1.06
CA TRP A 218 -22.34 -29.80 -0.47
C TRP A 218 -23.74 -30.22 -0.88
N ASP A 219 -23.99 -30.41 -2.19
CA ASP A 219 -25.27 -30.79 -2.72
C ASP A 219 -25.62 -32.22 -2.31
N LEU A 220 -24.68 -33.16 -2.43
CA LEU A 220 -24.87 -34.55 -2.00
C LEU A 220 -25.25 -34.63 -0.50
N PHE A 221 -24.61 -33.83 0.32
CA PHE A 221 -24.87 -33.84 1.78
C PHE A 221 -26.21 -33.22 2.14
N LYS A 222 -26.61 -32.16 1.43
CA LYS A 222 -27.97 -31.61 1.55
C LYS A 222 -29.03 -32.66 1.27
N ASP A 223 -28.84 -33.36 0.19
CA ASP A 223 -29.78 -34.42 -0.22
C ASP A 223 -29.79 -35.59 0.77
N MET A 224 -28.62 -36.13 1.13
CA MET A 224 -28.51 -37.27 2.03
C MET A 224 -29.11 -37.02 3.42
N PHE A 225 -28.89 -35.80 3.94
CA PHE A 225 -29.40 -35.42 5.24
C PHE A 225 -30.68 -34.58 5.19
N ASN A 226 -31.23 -34.34 4.00
CA ASN A 226 -32.41 -33.50 3.77
C ASN A 226 -32.32 -32.19 4.55
N LEU A 227 -31.25 -31.40 4.25
CA LEU A 227 -30.91 -30.13 4.94
C LEU A 227 -31.52 -28.91 4.23
N GLU A 228 -32.51 -29.07 3.35
CA GLU A 228 -33.20 -27.95 2.77
C GLU A 228 -33.86 -27.08 3.88
N LYS A 229 -33.83 -25.78 3.69
CA LYS A 229 -34.47 -24.84 4.60
C LYS A 229 -35.97 -25.19 4.64
N GLU A 230 -36.41 -25.76 5.75
CA GLU A 230 -37.81 -25.60 6.12
C GLU A 230 -38.04 -24.11 6.33
N GLY A 231 -38.81 -23.47 5.43
CA GLY A 231 -39.18 -22.06 5.47
C GLY A 231 -39.99 -21.70 6.71
#